data_c035ae17ba75798b13c69cb8e0a6a7c9
#
_entry.id   c035ae17ba75798b13c69cb8e0a6a7c9
#
_cell.length_a   1.000
_cell.length_b   1.000
_cell.length_c   1.000
_cell.angle_alpha   90.00
_cell.angle_beta   90.00
_cell.angle_gamma   90.00
#
_symmetry.space_group_name_H-M   'P 1'
#
loop_
_entity.id
_entity.type
_entity.pdbx_description
1 polymer ?
#
loop_
_entity_poly.entity_id
_entity_poly.type
_entity_poly.pdbx_seq_one_letter_code
_entity_poly.pdbx_strand_id
1 'polypeptide(L)'
;RQPTRHAHVRSSLAPLLSSLSSPAGSLIMGSSVDIADVTASVTSVLAVPDDKPAFQPLDPEDVRAYLHKAVDFVSDYYANVESMPVLPDVKPGYLQGELMSSPPTYSTPFDVTMKELGASVVPGMTHWASPNFFAFFPATNSAAAIAGDLIASALNTVGFTWQAAPAATEMEVLALDWLAQLLRLPATFMNRTSTGSRGTGGGIILGTTSEAMLVTLVAARDAALRRSGSIGVSGLPRLAVYAADQTHSTFFKACRLAGFDPANIRSIPTTAENHYELDPAKLFESMQADVDAGLVPTYVCATVGTTSSNAVDPVGVVAEVAALFGAWVHVDAAYAGSACICPEFRHHLNGVERVDSISVSPHKWLLTCLDCTCLYVRDARRLSDSMETNPEYLKNDATDSGEVTDLKDMQVGVGRRFRGLKLWMVMRTYGTAKLQEHIRSDIAMAKMFEGLVRADHRFEIVVPRNFAMVCFRIKASGAMTEEHADEANRVLMKNLNKTGKAYIAHTVVGHRIVLRFAVGSSLQEERHVRSAWELIKSTTNKMMME
;
A
#
# COMPACT_ATOMS: atom_id res chain seq x y z
N ARG A 1 24.47 -33.98 -29.46
CA ARG A 1 24.80 -33.06 -30.58
C ARG A 1 23.52 -32.28 -30.87
N GLN A 2 23.46 -31.04 -30.40
CA GLN A 2 22.38 -30.10 -30.71
C GLN A 2 22.58 -29.58 -32.16
N PRO A 3 21.51 -29.39 -32.94
CA PRO A 3 21.62 -28.73 -34.25
C PRO A 3 21.87 -27.25 -34.07
N THR A 4 22.84 -26.74 -34.80
CA THR A 4 23.29 -25.35 -34.79
C THR A 4 22.17 -24.41 -35.22
N ARG A 5 22.07 -23.23 -34.60
CA ARG A 5 21.08 -22.12 -34.83
C ARG A 5 20.96 -21.66 -36.32
N HIS A 6 21.89 -22.07 -37.17
CA HIS A 6 21.86 -21.78 -38.62
C HIS A 6 20.75 -22.53 -39.43
N ALA A 7 20.20 -23.61 -38.92
CA ALA A 7 19.17 -24.38 -39.64
C ALA A 7 17.79 -23.72 -39.56
N HIS A 8 17.48 -22.95 -38.47
CA HIS A 8 16.18 -22.29 -38.30
C HIS A 8 15.99 -21.03 -39.14
N VAL A 9 17.07 -20.30 -39.43
CA VAL A 9 16.99 -19.05 -40.25
C VAL A 9 16.74 -19.37 -41.72
N ARG A 10 17.25 -20.55 -42.21
CA ARG A 10 17.01 -20.96 -43.61
C ARG A 10 15.56 -21.45 -43.85
N SER A 11 14.87 -21.96 -42.84
CA SER A 11 13.50 -22.46 -43.00
C SER A 11 12.45 -21.36 -42.99
N SER A 12 12.74 -20.16 -42.42
CA SER A 12 11.82 -19.04 -42.38
C SER A 12 11.90 -18.11 -43.61
N LEU A 13 12.93 -18.23 -44.43
CA LEU A 13 13.08 -17.46 -45.67
C LEU A 13 12.60 -18.18 -46.93
N ALA A 14 12.32 -19.49 -46.87
CA ALA A 14 11.84 -20.30 -47.99
C ALA A 14 10.53 -19.79 -48.64
N PRO A 15 9.54 -19.24 -47.89
CA PRO A 15 8.32 -18.68 -48.47
C PRO A 15 8.51 -17.35 -49.22
N LEU A 16 9.55 -16.60 -48.85
CA LEU A 16 9.83 -15.26 -49.48
C LEU A 16 10.54 -15.38 -50.81
N LEU A 17 11.30 -16.46 -51.01
CA LEU A 17 12.01 -16.70 -52.27
C LEU A 17 11.14 -17.38 -53.32
N SER A 18 10.08 -18.10 -52.93
CA SER A 18 9.13 -18.75 -53.84
C SER A 18 8.13 -17.81 -54.50
N SER A 19 7.94 -16.58 -53.95
CA SER A 19 7.05 -15.54 -54.51
C SER A 19 7.72 -14.70 -55.62
N LEU A 20 9.01 -14.85 -55.88
CA LEU A 20 9.75 -14.13 -56.91
C LEU A 20 9.92 -14.87 -58.23
N SER A 21 9.35 -16.07 -58.36
CA SER A 21 9.51 -16.95 -59.55
C SER A 21 8.19 -17.24 -60.27
N SER A 22 7.37 -16.23 -60.53
CA SER A 22 6.20 -16.36 -61.39
C SER A 22 6.35 -15.53 -62.63
N PRO A 23 6.28 -16.07 -63.85
CA PRO A 23 6.52 -15.32 -65.07
C PRO A 23 5.20 -14.75 -65.63
N ALA A 24 4.99 -13.44 -65.45
CA ALA A 24 4.07 -12.71 -66.33
C ALA A 24 4.34 -11.19 -66.21
N GLY A 25 4.75 -10.55 -67.29
CA GLY A 25 4.73 -9.11 -67.45
C GLY A 25 6.04 -8.51 -67.96
N SER A 26 6.24 -8.60 -69.27
CA SER A 26 7.27 -7.83 -69.97
C SER A 26 7.04 -6.32 -69.79
N LEU A 27 8.08 -5.58 -69.43
CA LEU A 27 8.52 -4.35 -70.10
C LEU A 27 9.64 -3.64 -69.29
N ILE A 28 10.64 -3.25 -70.08
CA ILE A 28 11.65 -2.20 -69.94
C ILE A 28 12.99 -2.63 -69.33
N MET A 29 13.96 -2.58 -70.24
CA MET A 29 15.39 -2.71 -70.05
C MET A 29 15.99 -1.72 -69.05
N GLY A 30 16.88 -2.25 -68.25
CA GLY A 30 17.79 -1.48 -67.44
C GLY A 30 18.45 -2.33 -66.35
N SER A 31 19.70 -2.78 -66.63
CA SER A 31 20.64 -3.43 -65.72
C SER A 31 20.17 -4.69 -64.99
N SER A 32 20.69 -5.82 -65.37
CA SER A 32 20.63 -7.08 -64.64
C SER A 32 21.30 -6.89 -63.28
N VAL A 33 20.49 -6.72 -62.24
CA VAL A 33 20.96 -6.84 -60.87
C VAL A 33 21.17 -8.36 -60.62
N ASP A 34 22.42 -8.74 -60.41
CA ASP A 34 22.77 -10.12 -60.11
C ASP A 34 22.15 -10.50 -58.75
N ILE A 35 21.30 -11.51 -58.75
CA ILE A 35 20.63 -11.99 -57.53
C ILE A 35 21.69 -12.41 -56.49
N ALA A 36 22.87 -12.83 -56.94
CA ALA A 36 23.98 -13.15 -56.07
C ALA A 36 24.49 -11.91 -55.30
N ASP A 37 24.53 -10.71 -55.95
CA ASP A 37 24.93 -9.46 -55.32
C ASP A 37 23.90 -8.95 -54.32
N VAL A 38 22.61 -9.12 -54.60
CA VAL A 38 21.53 -8.77 -53.63
C VAL A 38 21.55 -9.72 -52.44
N THR A 39 21.78 -11.01 -52.68
CA THR A 39 21.89 -12.00 -51.60
C THR A 39 23.14 -11.77 -50.75
N ALA A 40 24.26 -11.44 -51.35
CA ALA A 40 25.49 -11.08 -50.67
C ALA A 40 25.32 -9.76 -49.86
N SER A 41 24.65 -8.75 -50.43
CA SER A 41 24.37 -7.48 -49.75
C SER A 41 23.40 -7.66 -48.58
N VAL A 42 22.34 -8.46 -48.73
CA VAL A 42 21.41 -8.76 -47.64
C VAL A 42 22.11 -9.60 -46.57
N THR A 43 22.95 -10.55 -46.93
CA THR A 43 23.73 -11.35 -45.98
C THR A 43 24.75 -10.51 -45.22
N SER A 44 25.37 -9.51 -45.88
CA SER A 44 26.31 -8.57 -45.22
C SER A 44 25.59 -7.58 -44.27
N VAL A 45 24.33 -7.21 -44.57
CA VAL A 45 23.53 -6.36 -43.69
C VAL A 45 22.96 -7.16 -42.51
N LEU A 46 22.79 -8.48 -42.67
CA LEU A 46 22.32 -9.39 -41.59
C LEU A 46 23.47 -10.06 -40.84
N ALA A 47 24.69 -9.93 -41.27
CA ALA A 47 25.87 -10.37 -40.54
C ALA A 47 26.09 -9.40 -39.36
N VAL A 48 25.57 -9.76 -38.18
CA VAL A 48 26.02 -9.17 -36.94
C VAL A 48 27.52 -9.44 -36.85
N PRO A 49 28.38 -8.41 -36.74
CA PRO A 49 29.82 -8.65 -36.62
C PRO A 49 30.06 -9.60 -35.45
N ASP A 50 30.82 -10.66 -35.64
CA ASP A 50 31.19 -11.65 -34.62
C ASP A 50 31.96 -11.02 -33.42
N ASP A 51 32.34 -9.74 -33.51
CA ASP A 51 33.07 -8.97 -32.50
C ASP A 51 32.19 -8.07 -31.60
N LYS A 52 30.86 -8.09 -31.74
CA LYS A 52 30.03 -7.40 -30.73
C LYS A 52 30.00 -8.21 -29.45
N PRO A 53 30.36 -7.59 -28.31
CA PRO A 53 30.23 -8.28 -27.02
C PRO A 53 28.79 -8.80 -26.85
N ALA A 54 28.67 -10.01 -26.29
CA ALA A 54 27.37 -10.58 -25.99
C ALA A 54 26.55 -9.59 -25.14
N PHE A 55 25.24 -9.49 -25.40
CA PHE A 55 24.36 -8.64 -24.62
C PHE A 55 24.49 -8.93 -23.12
N GLN A 56 24.90 -7.93 -22.35
CA GLN A 56 25.10 -7.98 -20.91
C GLN A 56 24.16 -6.97 -20.22
N PRO A 57 22.98 -7.41 -19.77
CA PRO A 57 21.97 -6.49 -19.19
C PRO A 57 22.39 -5.84 -17.87
N LEU A 58 23.48 -6.31 -17.26
CA LEU A 58 24.05 -5.78 -16.00
C LEU A 58 25.52 -5.38 -16.18
N ASP A 59 25.87 -4.83 -17.34
CA ASP A 59 27.19 -4.20 -17.51
C ASP A 59 27.38 -3.11 -16.45
N PRO A 60 28.47 -3.11 -15.67
CA PRO A 60 28.65 -2.16 -14.56
C PRO A 60 28.63 -0.68 -14.97
N GLU A 61 29.10 -0.35 -16.17
CA GLU A 61 29.10 1.05 -16.66
C GLU A 61 27.69 1.47 -17.10
N ASP A 62 26.92 0.59 -17.73
CA ASP A 62 25.51 0.84 -18.04
C ASP A 62 24.69 0.97 -16.75
N VAL A 63 24.88 0.08 -15.77
CA VAL A 63 24.22 0.17 -14.46
C VAL A 63 24.50 1.51 -13.81
N ARG A 64 25.79 1.95 -13.78
CA ARG A 64 26.18 3.26 -13.24
C ARG A 64 25.49 4.40 -13.99
N ALA A 65 25.57 4.41 -15.30
CA ALA A 65 25.04 5.48 -16.14
C ALA A 65 23.50 5.61 -15.99
N TYR A 66 22.79 4.48 -16.03
CA TYR A 66 21.32 4.48 -15.91
C TYR A 66 20.85 4.89 -14.52
N LEU A 67 21.50 4.40 -13.46
CA LEU A 67 21.13 4.75 -12.09
C LEU A 67 21.43 6.22 -11.77
N HIS A 68 22.53 6.81 -12.25
CA HIS A 68 22.77 8.25 -12.08
C HIS A 68 21.65 9.08 -12.71
N LYS A 69 21.26 8.78 -13.96
CA LYS A 69 20.14 9.48 -14.63
C LYS A 69 18.82 9.31 -13.88
N ALA A 70 18.56 8.11 -13.33
CA ALA A 70 17.36 7.87 -12.53
C ALA A 70 17.38 8.66 -11.20
N VAL A 71 18.54 8.78 -10.56
CA VAL A 71 18.71 9.58 -9.34
C VAL A 71 18.50 11.06 -9.63
N ASP A 72 19.09 11.59 -10.71
CA ASP A 72 18.91 12.98 -11.14
C ASP A 72 17.42 13.25 -11.42
N PHE A 73 16.75 12.38 -12.17
CA PHE A 73 15.31 12.48 -12.45
C PHE A 73 14.46 12.52 -11.16
N VAL A 74 14.76 11.65 -10.19
CA VAL A 74 14.05 11.63 -8.90
C VAL A 74 14.31 12.91 -8.11
N SER A 75 15.55 13.39 -8.09
CA SER A 75 15.92 14.65 -7.43
C SER A 75 15.18 15.84 -8.03
N ASP A 76 15.16 15.93 -9.36
CA ASP A 76 14.45 16.98 -10.09
C ASP A 76 12.93 16.92 -9.86
N TYR A 77 12.36 15.70 -9.81
CA TYR A 77 10.95 15.52 -9.48
C TYR A 77 10.63 16.10 -8.10
N TYR A 78 11.39 15.77 -7.06
CA TYR A 78 11.15 16.29 -5.71
C TYR A 78 11.42 17.79 -5.58
N ALA A 79 12.34 18.33 -6.36
CA ALA A 79 12.60 19.78 -6.40
C ALA A 79 11.44 20.56 -7.04
N ASN A 80 10.66 19.94 -7.93
CA ASN A 80 9.65 20.62 -8.74
C ASN A 80 8.21 20.22 -8.42
N VAL A 81 7.96 19.13 -7.67
CA VAL A 81 6.61 18.56 -7.46
C VAL A 81 5.62 19.52 -6.81
N GLU A 82 6.09 20.48 -6.01
CA GLU A 82 5.23 21.51 -5.41
C GLU A 82 4.57 22.40 -6.47
N SER A 83 5.28 22.69 -7.57
CA SER A 83 4.80 23.53 -8.67
C SER A 83 3.90 22.80 -9.66
N MET A 84 3.85 21.47 -9.61
CA MET A 84 3.02 20.64 -10.49
C MET A 84 1.57 20.62 -10.01
N PRO A 85 0.57 20.53 -10.93
CA PRO A 85 -0.81 20.28 -10.54
C PRO A 85 -0.92 18.98 -9.75
N VAL A 86 -1.58 19.00 -8.58
CA VAL A 86 -1.71 17.79 -7.75
C VAL A 86 -2.48 16.68 -8.46
N LEU A 87 -3.51 17.05 -9.23
CA LEU A 87 -4.30 16.15 -10.07
C LEU A 87 -4.01 16.41 -11.54
N PRO A 88 -3.83 15.35 -12.35
CA PRO A 88 -3.63 15.48 -13.78
C PRO A 88 -4.93 15.84 -14.50
N ASP A 89 -4.81 16.53 -15.63
CA ASP A 89 -5.92 16.77 -16.57
C ASP A 89 -5.79 15.84 -17.79
N VAL A 90 -5.97 14.54 -17.58
CA VAL A 90 -5.88 13.52 -18.62
C VAL A 90 -7.16 12.69 -18.72
N LYS A 91 -7.40 12.11 -19.90
CA LYS A 91 -8.52 11.20 -20.14
C LYS A 91 -8.04 9.73 -20.12
N PRO A 92 -8.92 8.78 -19.75
CA PRO A 92 -8.61 7.36 -19.87
C PRO A 92 -8.11 7.01 -21.28
N GLY A 93 -6.99 6.28 -21.36
CA GLY A 93 -6.39 5.86 -22.62
C GLY A 93 -5.37 6.87 -23.22
N TYR A 94 -5.09 8.00 -22.58
CA TYR A 94 -4.22 9.04 -23.15
C TYR A 94 -2.80 8.52 -23.51
N LEU A 95 -2.23 7.63 -22.69
CA LEU A 95 -0.89 7.07 -22.96
C LEU A 95 -0.81 6.27 -24.26
N GLN A 96 -1.92 5.66 -24.71
CA GLN A 96 -1.95 4.95 -26.01
C GLN A 96 -1.74 5.86 -27.20
N GLY A 97 -2.05 7.17 -27.04
CA GLY A 97 -1.83 8.18 -28.09
C GLY A 97 -0.45 8.84 -28.03
N GLU A 98 0.24 8.74 -26.89
CA GLU A 98 1.51 9.42 -26.65
C GLU A 98 2.72 8.49 -26.70
N LEU A 99 2.57 7.23 -26.37
CA LEU A 99 3.63 6.23 -26.37
C LEU A 99 3.49 5.28 -27.56
N MET A 100 4.54 4.54 -27.86
CA MET A 100 4.53 3.51 -28.91
C MET A 100 3.42 2.50 -28.67
N SER A 101 2.68 2.14 -29.71
CA SER A 101 1.56 1.17 -29.63
C SER A 101 2.00 -0.30 -29.52
N SER A 102 3.29 -0.57 -29.77
CA SER A 102 3.90 -1.92 -29.68
C SER A 102 5.35 -1.82 -29.17
N PRO A 103 5.89 -2.89 -28.57
CA PRO A 103 7.28 -2.89 -28.13
C PRO A 103 8.22 -2.73 -29.32
N PRO A 104 9.31 -1.94 -29.20
CA PRO A 104 10.27 -1.75 -30.27
C PRO A 104 11.03 -3.05 -30.57
N THR A 105 11.30 -3.31 -31.85
CA THR A 105 12.11 -4.46 -32.29
C THR A 105 13.59 -4.27 -31.92
N TYR A 106 14.05 -3.05 -31.92
CA TYR A 106 15.44 -2.69 -31.60
C TYR A 106 15.50 -1.86 -30.33
N SER A 107 16.64 -1.89 -29.65
CA SER A 107 16.87 -1.12 -28.42
C SER A 107 16.68 0.38 -28.64
N THR A 108 16.05 1.03 -27.68
CA THR A 108 15.94 2.50 -27.60
C THR A 108 16.99 3.02 -26.61
N PRO A 109 17.71 4.11 -26.93
CA PRO A 109 18.63 4.72 -25.97
C PRO A 109 17.91 5.10 -24.68
N PHE A 110 18.55 4.86 -23.52
CA PHE A 110 17.94 5.11 -22.21
C PHE A 110 17.48 6.57 -22.01
N ASP A 111 18.21 7.54 -22.59
CA ASP A 111 17.83 8.96 -22.54
C ASP A 111 16.49 9.24 -23.23
N VAL A 112 16.19 8.53 -24.31
CA VAL A 112 14.90 8.66 -25.01
C VAL A 112 13.78 8.13 -24.11
N THR A 113 13.99 6.98 -23.49
CA THR A 113 13.03 6.38 -22.54
C THR A 113 12.78 7.30 -21.34
N MET A 114 13.84 7.90 -20.77
CA MET A 114 13.71 8.86 -19.65
C MET A 114 12.98 10.14 -20.08
N LYS A 115 13.21 10.61 -21.30
CA LYS A 115 12.51 11.77 -21.86
C LYS A 115 11.01 11.49 -22.08
N GLU A 116 10.66 10.31 -22.60
CA GLU A 116 9.25 9.87 -22.76
C GLU A 116 8.56 9.75 -21.39
N LEU A 117 9.24 9.16 -20.40
CA LEU A 117 8.74 9.09 -19.02
C LEU A 117 8.39 10.49 -18.47
N GLY A 118 9.32 11.44 -18.60
CA GLY A 118 9.14 12.82 -18.12
C GLY A 118 8.06 13.60 -18.87
N ALA A 119 7.94 13.40 -20.19
CA ALA A 119 7.04 14.16 -21.04
C ALA A 119 5.60 13.62 -21.04
N SER A 120 5.41 12.30 -21.00
CA SER A 120 4.09 11.68 -21.18
C SER A 120 3.55 11.01 -19.92
N VAL A 121 4.40 10.39 -19.10
CA VAL A 121 3.93 9.64 -17.93
C VAL A 121 3.77 10.54 -16.70
N VAL A 122 4.79 11.34 -16.35
CA VAL A 122 4.77 12.20 -15.16
C VAL A 122 3.59 13.19 -15.17
N PRO A 123 3.26 13.90 -16.27
CA PRO A 123 2.13 14.83 -16.30
C PRO A 123 0.76 14.16 -16.08
N GLY A 124 0.66 12.87 -16.32
CA GLY A 124 -0.56 12.09 -16.08
C GLY A 124 -0.68 11.47 -14.69
N MET A 125 0.27 11.73 -13.81
CA MET A 125 0.25 11.20 -12.44
C MET A 125 -0.52 12.12 -11.50
N THR A 126 -1.28 11.52 -10.58
CA THR A 126 -1.66 12.23 -9.34
C THR A 126 -0.43 12.29 -8.45
N HIS A 127 0.02 13.49 -8.10
CA HIS A 127 1.27 13.68 -7.35
C HIS A 127 1.06 13.52 -5.85
N TRP A 128 1.10 12.27 -5.37
CA TRP A 128 0.98 11.92 -3.94
C TRP A 128 2.08 12.55 -3.07
N ALA A 129 3.24 12.83 -3.66
CA ALA A 129 4.34 13.51 -2.97
C ALA A 129 4.14 15.03 -2.86
N SER A 130 3.17 15.62 -3.58
CA SER A 130 2.91 17.06 -3.50
C SER A 130 2.55 17.49 -2.08
N PRO A 131 3.13 18.61 -1.57
CA PRO A 131 2.75 19.15 -0.28
C PRO A 131 1.30 19.69 -0.26
N ASN A 132 0.67 19.79 -1.41
CA ASN A 132 -0.74 20.20 -1.56
C ASN A 132 -1.71 19.00 -1.70
N PHE A 133 -1.23 17.78 -1.45
CA PHE A 133 -2.04 16.57 -1.41
C PHE A 133 -2.57 16.34 0.02
N PHE A 134 -3.88 16.52 0.23
CA PHE A 134 -4.56 16.37 1.53
C PHE A 134 -5.67 15.31 1.49
N ALA A 135 -5.76 14.52 0.40
CA ALA A 135 -6.76 13.49 0.23
C ALA A 135 -6.30 12.15 0.86
N PHE A 136 -7.24 11.23 1.07
CA PHE A 136 -7.00 9.90 1.62
C PHE A 136 -6.21 9.92 2.95
N PHE A 137 -5.29 8.98 3.13
CA PHE A 137 -4.17 9.11 4.06
C PHE A 137 -2.89 9.34 3.27
N PRO A 138 -1.87 9.97 3.84
CA PRO A 138 -0.62 10.20 3.13
C PRO A 138 0.04 8.89 2.70
N ALA A 139 0.83 8.96 1.62
CA ALA A 139 1.81 7.95 1.25
C ALA A 139 3.18 8.61 1.43
N THR A 140 3.77 8.43 2.62
CA THR A 140 5.03 9.09 2.95
C THR A 140 6.21 8.44 2.22
N ASN A 141 7.25 9.23 2.02
CA ASN A 141 8.51 8.75 1.45
C ASN A 141 9.68 9.54 2.05
N SER A 142 10.89 9.06 1.84
CA SER A 142 12.11 9.76 2.23
C SER A 142 13.31 9.29 1.42
N ALA A 143 14.39 10.08 1.42
CA ALA A 143 15.63 9.71 0.74
C ALA A 143 16.18 8.35 1.22
N ALA A 144 16.10 8.08 2.53
CA ALA A 144 16.51 6.80 3.11
C ALA A 144 15.64 5.62 2.62
N ALA A 145 14.32 5.83 2.49
CA ALA A 145 13.42 4.80 1.99
C ALA A 145 13.64 4.51 0.50
N ILE A 146 13.80 5.56 -0.32
CA ILE A 146 14.08 5.43 -1.76
C ILE A 146 15.40 4.67 -1.97
N ALA A 147 16.46 5.06 -1.26
CA ALA A 147 17.76 4.38 -1.34
C ALA A 147 17.66 2.91 -0.91
N GLY A 148 16.93 2.62 0.17
CA GLY A 148 16.71 1.25 0.63
C GLY A 148 15.95 0.39 -0.37
N ASP A 149 14.92 0.93 -1.02
CA ASP A 149 14.13 0.21 -2.02
C ASP A 149 14.93 -0.01 -3.32
N LEU A 150 15.72 0.99 -3.75
CA LEU A 150 16.64 0.89 -4.87
C LEU A 150 17.68 -0.23 -4.65
N ILE A 151 18.34 -0.23 -3.49
CA ILE A 151 19.35 -1.26 -3.14
C ILE A 151 18.69 -2.63 -3.05
N ALA A 152 17.53 -2.74 -2.41
CA ALA A 152 16.79 -4.00 -2.33
C ALA A 152 16.42 -4.56 -3.70
N SER A 153 16.04 -3.67 -4.65
CA SER A 153 15.73 -4.06 -6.04
C SER A 153 16.99 -4.49 -6.81
N ALA A 154 18.13 -3.82 -6.56
CA ALA A 154 19.40 -4.17 -7.19
C ALA A 154 19.96 -5.52 -6.69
N LEU A 155 19.84 -5.80 -5.39
CA LEU A 155 20.22 -7.10 -4.81
C LEU A 155 19.30 -8.24 -5.26
N ASN A 156 18.04 -7.93 -5.61
CA ASN A 156 17.03 -8.81 -6.19
C ASN A 156 16.92 -10.18 -5.51
N THR A 157 16.99 -10.19 -4.18
CA THR A 157 16.94 -11.40 -3.37
C THR A 157 15.49 -11.88 -3.22
N VAL A 158 15.25 -13.19 -3.26
CA VAL A 158 13.93 -13.79 -3.05
C VAL A 158 13.88 -14.48 -1.69
N GLY A 159 13.27 -13.79 -0.71
CA GLY A 159 13.31 -14.17 0.70
C GLY A 159 12.23 -15.18 1.12
N PHE A 160 12.02 -16.28 0.42
CA PHE A 160 11.01 -17.27 0.81
C PHE A 160 11.44 -18.13 2.01
N THR A 161 12.69 -18.59 2.08
CA THR A 161 13.24 -19.27 3.26
C THR A 161 14.42 -18.47 3.83
N TRP A 162 14.75 -18.72 5.10
CA TRP A 162 15.95 -18.14 5.70
C TRP A 162 17.21 -18.49 4.90
N GLN A 163 17.36 -19.73 4.49
CA GLN A 163 18.53 -20.18 3.71
C GLN A 163 18.64 -19.47 2.35
N ALA A 164 17.51 -19.18 1.69
CA ALA A 164 17.51 -18.48 0.40
C ALA A 164 17.92 -17.00 0.53
N ALA A 165 17.69 -16.40 1.69
CA ALA A 165 17.98 -14.99 1.93
C ALA A 165 18.24 -14.70 3.43
N PRO A 166 19.34 -15.20 4.02
CA PRO A 166 19.56 -15.08 5.45
C PRO A 166 19.57 -13.63 5.94
N ALA A 167 20.37 -12.79 5.31
CA ALA A 167 20.49 -11.38 5.69
C ALA A 167 19.18 -10.59 5.51
N ALA A 168 18.39 -10.91 4.48
CA ALA A 168 17.10 -10.23 4.27
C ALA A 168 16.07 -10.63 5.32
N THR A 169 16.03 -11.89 5.71
CA THR A 169 15.16 -12.41 6.77
C THR A 169 15.55 -11.83 8.14
N GLU A 170 16.83 -11.87 8.49
CA GLU A 170 17.33 -11.30 9.75
C GLU A 170 17.11 -9.78 9.82
N MET A 171 17.29 -9.05 8.73
CA MET A 171 17.04 -7.61 8.66
C MET A 171 15.57 -7.29 8.85
N GLU A 172 14.66 -8.09 8.30
CA GLU A 172 13.22 -7.89 8.48
C GLU A 172 12.82 -8.13 9.93
N VAL A 173 13.28 -9.22 10.54
CA VAL A 173 13.09 -9.54 11.96
C VAL A 173 13.59 -8.38 12.84
N LEU A 174 14.82 -7.90 12.61
CA LEU A 174 15.41 -6.80 13.36
C LEU A 174 14.59 -5.50 13.21
N ALA A 175 14.22 -5.13 11.99
CA ALA A 175 13.48 -3.90 11.72
C ALA A 175 12.07 -3.94 12.36
N LEU A 176 11.41 -5.10 12.32
CA LEU A 176 10.13 -5.30 12.98
C LEU A 176 10.24 -5.18 14.50
N ASP A 177 11.24 -5.81 15.11
CA ASP A 177 11.44 -5.74 16.55
C ASP A 177 11.80 -4.30 17.00
N TRP A 178 12.57 -3.55 16.20
CA TRP A 178 12.80 -2.12 16.47
C TRP A 178 11.50 -1.30 16.43
N LEU A 179 10.66 -1.51 15.42
CA LEU A 179 9.39 -0.79 15.34
C LEU A 179 8.45 -1.20 16.48
N ALA A 180 8.38 -2.48 16.84
CA ALA A 180 7.60 -2.95 17.98
C ALA A 180 8.07 -2.31 19.30
N GLN A 181 9.38 -2.14 19.50
CA GLN A 181 9.94 -1.41 20.66
C GLN A 181 9.54 0.07 20.65
N LEU A 182 9.57 0.75 19.50
CA LEU A 182 9.12 2.13 19.38
C LEU A 182 7.64 2.28 19.74
N LEU A 183 6.80 1.34 19.31
CA LEU A 183 5.37 1.28 19.63
C LEU A 183 5.08 0.82 21.06
N ARG A 184 6.09 0.31 21.77
CA ARG A 184 5.93 -0.33 23.09
C ARG A 184 4.97 -1.52 23.06
N LEU A 185 4.99 -2.30 21.98
CA LEU A 185 4.24 -3.54 21.94
C LEU A 185 4.77 -4.53 23.00
N PRO A 186 3.90 -5.37 23.56
CA PRO A 186 4.29 -6.44 24.49
C PRO A 186 5.34 -7.38 23.89
N ALA A 187 6.18 -7.96 24.75
CA ALA A 187 7.21 -8.92 24.33
C ALA A 187 6.65 -10.12 23.54
N THR A 188 5.38 -10.46 23.76
CA THR A 188 4.67 -11.52 23.03
C THR A 188 4.50 -11.24 21.53
N PHE A 189 4.70 -10.00 21.06
CA PHE A 189 4.70 -9.63 19.65
C PHE A 189 6.10 -9.55 19.03
N MET A 190 7.15 -9.79 19.82
CA MET A 190 8.52 -9.74 19.33
C MET A 190 8.92 -11.04 18.65
N ASN A 191 9.68 -10.94 17.58
CA ASN A 191 10.28 -12.10 16.92
C ASN A 191 11.36 -12.73 17.79
N ARG A 192 12.09 -11.90 18.58
CA ARG A 192 13.13 -12.36 19.48
C ARG A 192 12.85 -11.95 20.92
N THR A 193 13.18 -12.86 21.84
CA THR A 193 13.12 -12.59 23.28
C THR A 193 14.25 -11.65 23.69
N SER A 194 14.19 -11.14 24.92
CA SER A 194 15.27 -10.33 25.51
C SER A 194 16.62 -11.06 25.59
N THR A 195 16.62 -12.39 25.56
CA THR A 195 17.83 -13.24 25.53
C THR A 195 18.32 -13.55 24.12
N GLY A 196 17.63 -13.02 23.07
CA GLY A 196 17.97 -13.27 21.68
C GLY A 196 17.39 -14.55 21.09
N SER A 197 16.73 -15.39 21.89
CA SER A 197 16.04 -16.59 21.41
C SER A 197 14.81 -16.22 20.60
N ARG A 198 14.31 -17.15 19.79
CA ARG A 198 13.04 -16.98 19.05
C ARG A 198 11.88 -16.78 20.01
N GLY A 199 11.03 -15.76 19.76
CA GLY A 199 9.78 -15.53 20.47
C GLY A 199 8.68 -16.51 20.05
N THR A 200 7.58 -16.56 20.80
CA THR A 200 6.38 -17.28 20.40
C THR A 200 5.57 -16.49 19.37
N GLY A 201 5.56 -15.16 19.49
CA GLY A 201 4.98 -14.26 18.52
C GLY A 201 5.96 -13.86 17.45
N GLY A 202 5.65 -12.77 16.77
CA GLY A 202 6.52 -12.19 15.77
C GLY A 202 5.78 -11.30 14.80
N GLY A 203 6.52 -10.79 13.84
CA GLY A 203 5.99 -9.94 12.79
C GLY A 203 6.48 -10.34 11.41
N ILE A 204 5.80 -9.78 10.42
CA ILE A 204 6.12 -9.90 8.99
C ILE A 204 5.80 -8.60 8.28
N ILE A 205 6.61 -8.22 7.29
CA ILE A 205 6.32 -7.08 6.42
C ILE A 205 5.57 -7.56 5.18
N LEU A 206 4.32 -7.16 5.07
CA LEU A 206 3.42 -7.43 3.95
C LEU A 206 3.32 -6.23 3.01
N GLY A 207 2.74 -6.44 1.82
CA GLY A 207 2.51 -5.37 0.86
C GLY A 207 1.51 -4.34 1.35
N THR A 208 0.39 -4.78 1.90
CA THR A 208 -0.70 -3.89 2.33
C THR A 208 -1.41 -4.40 3.57
N THR A 209 -2.13 -3.50 4.25
CA THR A 209 -3.07 -3.88 5.34
C THR A 209 -4.14 -4.85 4.83
N SER A 210 -4.50 -4.81 3.55
CA SER A 210 -5.46 -5.77 2.97
C SER A 210 -4.94 -7.21 3.03
N GLU A 211 -3.65 -7.41 2.81
CA GLU A 211 -3.01 -8.72 2.96
C GLU A 211 -2.92 -9.12 4.43
N ALA A 212 -2.52 -8.19 5.32
CA ALA A 212 -2.49 -8.43 6.76
C ALA A 212 -3.86 -8.86 7.31
N MET A 213 -4.92 -8.19 6.88
CA MET A 213 -6.30 -8.52 7.24
C MET A 213 -6.68 -9.92 6.72
N LEU A 214 -6.34 -10.24 5.48
CA LEU A 214 -6.67 -11.54 4.87
C LEU A 214 -5.97 -12.69 5.60
N VAL A 215 -4.67 -12.60 5.84
CA VAL A 215 -3.91 -13.70 6.48
C VAL A 215 -4.35 -13.93 7.92
N THR A 216 -4.67 -12.87 8.67
CA THR A 216 -5.19 -13.01 10.03
C THR A 216 -6.62 -13.56 10.08
N LEU A 217 -7.48 -13.18 9.12
CA LEU A 217 -8.83 -13.77 8.97
C LEU A 217 -8.76 -15.26 8.62
N VAL A 218 -7.88 -15.67 7.72
CA VAL A 218 -7.69 -17.09 7.38
C VAL A 218 -7.18 -17.87 8.59
N ALA A 219 -6.19 -17.34 9.31
CA ALA A 219 -5.67 -17.98 10.53
C ALA A 219 -6.75 -18.11 11.62
N ALA A 220 -7.56 -17.06 11.84
CA ALA A 220 -8.67 -17.08 12.79
C ALA A 220 -9.77 -18.09 12.39
N ARG A 221 -10.12 -18.11 11.09
CA ARG A 221 -11.05 -19.07 10.51
C ARG A 221 -10.63 -20.49 10.77
N ASP A 222 -9.40 -20.84 10.41
CA ASP A 222 -8.90 -22.21 10.53
C ASP A 222 -8.75 -22.63 12.01
N ALA A 223 -8.36 -21.70 12.87
CA ALA A 223 -8.35 -21.95 14.32
C ALA A 223 -9.77 -22.20 14.88
N ALA A 224 -10.78 -21.46 14.41
CA ALA A 224 -12.17 -21.66 14.83
C ALA A 224 -12.71 -23.01 14.32
N LEU A 225 -12.44 -23.38 13.07
CA LEU A 225 -12.81 -24.68 12.51
C LEU A 225 -12.17 -25.83 13.27
N ARG A 226 -10.88 -25.76 13.59
CA ARG A 226 -10.21 -26.78 14.41
C ARG A 226 -10.85 -26.91 15.80
N ARG A 227 -11.18 -25.80 16.49
CA ARG A 227 -11.84 -25.82 17.81
C ARG A 227 -13.24 -26.42 17.76
N SER A 228 -13.99 -26.19 16.69
CA SER A 228 -15.35 -26.74 16.54
C SER A 228 -15.37 -28.20 16.08
N GLY A 229 -14.21 -28.83 15.86
CA GLY A 229 -14.11 -30.20 15.32
C GLY A 229 -14.59 -30.31 13.87
N SER A 230 -14.76 -29.19 13.17
CA SER A 230 -15.18 -29.19 11.76
C SER A 230 -14.01 -29.48 10.86
N ILE A 231 -14.21 -30.35 9.85
CA ILE A 231 -13.20 -30.68 8.87
C ILE A 231 -13.45 -29.91 7.57
N GLY A 232 -12.45 -29.14 7.14
CA GLY A 232 -12.51 -28.37 5.91
C GLY A 232 -13.56 -27.26 5.91
N VAL A 233 -14.14 -26.96 4.76
CA VAL A 233 -15.04 -25.80 4.53
C VAL A 233 -16.47 -26.01 5.06
N SER A 234 -16.83 -27.21 5.52
CA SER A 234 -18.21 -27.52 5.98
C SER A 234 -18.64 -26.69 7.19
N GLY A 235 -17.72 -26.21 8.01
CA GLY A 235 -17.99 -25.36 9.16
C GLY A 235 -18.07 -23.86 8.84
N LEU A 236 -17.68 -23.43 7.65
CA LEU A 236 -17.64 -22.01 7.28
C LEU A 236 -18.97 -21.27 7.45
N PRO A 237 -20.13 -21.82 7.06
CA PRO A 237 -21.42 -21.15 7.20
C PRO A 237 -21.81 -20.82 8.64
N ARG A 238 -21.11 -21.37 9.64
CA ARG A 238 -21.35 -21.10 11.04
C ARG A 238 -20.46 -20.02 11.66
N LEU A 239 -19.46 -19.55 10.92
CA LEU A 239 -18.51 -18.57 11.44
C LEU A 239 -19.01 -17.15 11.24
N ALA A 240 -18.95 -16.33 12.30
CA ALA A 240 -19.31 -14.92 12.27
C ALA A 240 -18.12 -14.01 12.57
N VAL A 241 -18.08 -12.85 11.92
CA VAL A 241 -17.02 -11.85 12.05
C VAL A 241 -17.60 -10.46 12.25
N TYR A 242 -16.89 -9.60 12.98
CA TYR A 242 -17.42 -8.34 13.50
C TYR A 242 -16.47 -7.18 13.26
N ALA A 243 -17.02 -6.02 12.89
CA ALA A 243 -16.31 -4.75 12.81
C ALA A 243 -17.29 -3.58 12.93
N ALA A 244 -16.81 -2.37 13.21
CA ALA A 244 -17.63 -1.17 13.12
C ALA A 244 -18.01 -0.85 11.66
N ASP A 245 -19.11 -0.12 11.45
CA ASP A 245 -19.50 0.39 10.13
C ASP A 245 -18.49 1.42 9.54
N GLN A 246 -17.63 1.98 10.39
CA GLN A 246 -16.52 2.86 10.00
C GLN A 246 -15.21 2.11 9.70
N THR A 247 -15.17 0.80 9.92
CA THR A 247 -14.00 -0.03 9.57
C THR A 247 -13.74 0.01 8.08
N HIS A 248 -12.46 0.03 7.69
CA HIS A 248 -12.06 0.13 6.28
C HIS A 248 -12.66 -1.02 5.44
N SER A 249 -13.10 -0.71 4.22
CA SER A 249 -13.74 -1.65 3.28
C SER A 249 -12.91 -2.91 2.99
N THR A 250 -11.62 -2.86 3.24
CA THR A 250 -10.69 -4.01 3.20
C THR A 250 -11.14 -5.16 4.09
N PHE A 251 -11.75 -4.88 5.26
CA PHE A 251 -12.29 -5.93 6.13
C PHE A 251 -13.35 -6.76 5.41
N PHE A 252 -14.36 -6.11 4.85
CA PHE A 252 -15.44 -6.78 4.11
C PHE A 252 -14.93 -7.54 2.88
N LYS A 253 -13.94 -6.98 2.19
CA LYS A 253 -13.27 -7.65 1.07
C LYS A 253 -12.52 -8.89 1.53
N ALA A 254 -11.73 -8.79 2.59
CA ALA A 254 -10.94 -9.89 3.13
C ALA A 254 -11.84 -11.02 3.68
N CYS A 255 -12.96 -10.69 4.35
CA CYS A 255 -13.95 -11.68 4.80
C CYS A 255 -14.50 -12.52 3.62
N ARG A 256 -14.87 -11.85 2.50
CA ARG A 256 -15.33 -12.56 1.30
C ARG A 256 -14.24 -13.44 0.69
N LEU A 257 -13.00 -12.96 0.63
CA LEU A 257 -11.86 -13.74 0.12
C LEU A 257 -11.52 -14.93 1.02
N ALA A 258 -11.68 -14.78 2.33
CA ALA A 258 -11.50 -15.86 3.30
C ALA A 258 -12.66 -16.86 3.34
N GLY A 259 -13.75 -16.62 2.58
CA GLY A 259 -14.88 -17.53 2.42
C GLY A 259 -15.94 -17.42 3.51
N PHE A 260 -15.98 -16.32 4.27
CA PHE A 260 -17.08 -16.08 5.24
C PHE A 260 -18.40 -15.80 4.50
N ASP A 261 -19.49 -16.34 5.04
CA ASP A 261 -20.82 -16.04 4.54
C ASP A 261 -21.14 -14.55 4.72
N PRO A 262 -21.52 -13.81 3.64
CA PRO A 262 -21.90 -12.41 3.75
C PRO A 262 -22.98 -12.13 4.80
N ALA A 263 -23.89 -13.09 5.04
CA ALA A 263 -24.93 -12.99 6.07
C ALA A 263 -24.37 -13.00 7.50
N ASN A 264 -23.13 -13.44 7.71
CA ASN A 264 -22.45 -13.53 9.02
C ASN A 264 -21.36 -12.48 9.20
N ILE A 265 -21.26 -11.51 8.30
CA ILE A 265 -20.35 -10.36 8.46
C ILE A 265 -21.12 -9.24 9.15
N ARG A 266 -20.85 -9.02 10.43
CA ARG A 266 -21.55 -8.04 11.27
C ARG A 266 -20.87 -6.68 11.17
N SER A 267 -21.64 -5.69 10.70
CA SER A 267 -21.28 -4.28 10.72
C SER A 267 -21.98 -3.61 11.91
N ILE A 268 -21.24 -3.34 12.98
CA ILE A 268 -21.78 -2.75 14.22
C ILE A 268 -21.99 -1.24 13.97
N PRO A 269 -23.24 -0.74 14.13
CA PRO A 269 -23.52 0.68 13.89
C PRO A 269 -22.82 1.56 14.92
N THR A 270 -22.17 2.61 14.43
CA THR A 270 -21.54 3.67 15.24
C THR A 270 -22.41 4.92 15.26
N THR A 271 -22.23 5.79 16.26
CA THR A 271 -23.03 6.99 16.45
C THR A 271 -22.15 8.23 16.75
N ALA A 272 -22.72 9.42 16.60
CA ALA A 272 -22.04 10.66 16.93
C ALA A 272 -21.73 10.79 18.43
N GLU A 273 -22.59 10.23 19.28
CA GLU A 273 -22.46 10.26 20.74
C GLU A 273 -21.21 9.51 21.22
N ASN A 274 -20.83 8.43 20.54
CA ASN A 274 -19.59 7.69 20.82
C ASN A 274 -18.46 8.04 19.84
N HIS A 275 -18.53 9.20 19.19
CA HIS A 275 -17.52 9.66 18.24
C HIS A 275 -17.20 8.70 17.08
N TYR A 276 -18.19 7.87 16.72
CA TYR A 276 -18.09 6.84 15.68
C TYR A 276 -17.05 5.74 15.99
N GLU A 277 -16.82 5.46 17.27
CA GLU A 277 -16.03 4.33 17.74
C GLU A 277 -16.87 3.05 17.77
N LEU A 278 -16.24 1.89 17.70
CA LEU A 278 -16.88 0.60 17.91
C LEU A 278 -17.46 0.53 19.34
N ASP A 279 -18.77 0.34 19.45
CA ASP A 279 -19.45 0.22 20.74
C ASP A 279 -19.29 -1.21 21.29
N PRO A 280 -18.56 -1.41 22.42
CA PRO A 280 -18.36 -2.75 22.99
C PRO A 280 -19.63 -3.42 23.48
N ALA A 281 -20.65 -2.65 23.93
CA ALA A 281 -21.92 -3.20 24.37
C ALA A 281 -22.70 -3.78 23.20
N LYS A 282 -22.81 -3.03 22.09
CA LYS A 282 -23.43 -3.53 20.85
C LYS A 282 -22.65 -4.70 20.23
N LEU A 283 -21.31 -4.68 20.35
CA LEU A 283 -20.49 -5.82 19.94
C LEU A 283 -20.86 -7.06 20.75
N PHE A 284 -20.94 -6.95 22.08
CA PHE A 284 -21.34 -8.06 22.97
C PHE A 284 -22.73 -8.58 22.59
N GLU A 285 -23.72 -7.69 22.45
CA GLU A 285 -25.10 -8.06 22.08
C GLU A 285 -25.13 -8.82 20.75
N SER A 286 -24.40 -8.35 19.75
CA SER A 286 -24.31 -9.00 18.44
C SER A 286 -23.66 -10.38 18.51
N MET A 287 -22.57 -10.51 19.27
CA MET A 287 -21.86 -11.78 19.44
C MET A 287 -22.70 -12.78 20.22
N GLN A 288 -23.42 -12.34 21.27
CA GLN A 288 -24.32 -13.19 22.05
C GLN A 288 -25.49 -13.69 21.20
N ALA A 289 -26.12 -12.81 20.42
CA ALA A 289 -27.21 -13.19 19.54
C ALA A 289 -26.75 -14.23 18.47
N ASP A 290 -25.54 -14.11 17.97
CA ASP A 290 -24.97 -15.09 17.03
C ASP A 290 -24.72 -16.44 17.72
N VAL A 291 -24.24 -16.47 18.96
CA VAL A 291 -24.08 -17.71 19.73
C VAL A 291 -25.44 -18.38 19.97
N ASP A 292 -26.46 -17.60 20.37
CA ASP A 292 -27.81 -18.09 20.58
C ASP A 292 -28.44 -18.65 19.28
N ALA A 293 -28.05 -18.12 18.13
CA ALA A 293 -28.41 -18.63 16.81
C ALA A 293 -27.54 -19.82 16.33
N GLY A 294 -26.58 -20.29 17.12
CA GLY A 294 -25.71 -21.41 16.81
C GLY A 294 -24.53 -21.06 15.92
N LEU A 295 -24.22 -19.77 15.74
CA LEU A 295 -23.04 -19.30 15.06
C LEU A 295 -21.81 -19.26 16.00
N VAL A 296 -20.63 -19.19 15.42
CA VAL A 296 -19.34 -19.17 16.13
C VAL A 296 -18.66 -17.84 15.92
N PRO A 297 -18.65 -16.93 16.90
CA PRO A 297 -17.83 -15.72 16.84
C PRO A 297 -16.37 -16.06 16.59
N THR A 298 -15.79 -15.50 15.52
CA THR A 298 -14.49 -15.95 15.01
C THR A 298 -13.46 -14.84 15.00
N TYR A 299 -13.87 -13.61 14.64
CA TYR A 299 -12.92 -12.51 14.44
C TYR A 299 -13.57 -11.16 14.70
N VAL A 300 -12.86 -10.28 15.39
CA VAL A 300 -13.24 -8.87 15.61
C VAL A 300 -12.12 -7.99 15.07
N CYS A 301 -12.47 -7.01 14.23
CA CYS A 301 -11.56 -5.96 13.80
C CYS A 301 -11.84 -4.68 14.59
N ALA A 302 -10.88 -4.27 15.43
CA ALA A 302 -10.85 -2.95 16.04
C ALA A 302 -9.91 -2.04 15.25
N THR A 303 -10.24 -0.75 15.11
CA THR A 303 -9.46 0.19 14.32
C THR A 303 -8.91 1.33 15.20
N VAL A 304 -7.64 1.64 15.05
CA VAL A 304 -7.01 2.84 15.64
C VAL A 304 -6.77 3.85 14.52
N GLY A 305 -7.67 4.83 14.41
CA GLY A 305 -7.68 5.81 13.34
C GLY A 305 -8.45 5.37 12.10
N THR A 306 -9.79 5.29 12.21
CA THR A 306 -10.67 4.89 11.10
C THR A 306 -10.54 5.83 9.90
N THR A 307 -10.73 5.29 8.70
CA THR A 307 -10.54 6.04 7.45
C THR A 307 -11.51 7.22 7.32
N SER A 308 -12.75 7.06 7.75
CA SER A 308 -13.78 8.09 7.57
C SER A 308 -13.72 9.20 8.60
N SER A 309 -13.57 8.87 9.88
CA SER A 309 -13.70 9.80 11.02
C SER A 309 -12.44 9.94 11.85
N ASN A 310 -11.42 9.09 11.61
CA ASN A 310 -10.24 8.97 12.47
C ASN A 310 -10.57 8.58 13.91
N ALA A 311 -11.70 7.86 14.12
CA ALA A 311 -12.10 7.32 15.39
C ALA A 311 -11.11 6.26 15.88
N VAL A 312 -11.07 6.05 17.19
CA VAL A 312 -10.19 5.08 17.84
C VAL A 312 -11.05 4.15 18.67
N ASP A 313 -11.18 2.93 18.21
CA ASP A 313 -11.95 1.91 18.93
C ASP A 313 -11.30 1.58 20.29
N PRO A 314 -12.08 1.30 21.35
CA PRO A 314 -11.57 1.01 22.68
C PRO A 314 -10.96 -0.39 22.75
N VAL A 315 -9.73 -0.55 22.23
CA VAL A 315 -9.04 -1.84 21.99
C VAL A 315 -9.11 -2.78 23.17
N GLY A 316 -8.87 -2.29 24.40
CA GLY A 316 -8.85 -3.14 25.60
C GLY A 316 -10.22 -3.73 25.93
N VAL A 317 -11.28 -2.92 25.83
CA VAL A 317 -12.64 -3.36 26.12
C VAL A 317 -13.17 -4.29 25.02
N VAL A 318 -12.85 -3.98 23.76
CA VAL A 318 -13.16 -4.86 22.61
C VAL A 318 -12.50 -6.24 22.79
N ALA A 319 -11.23 -6.26 23.23
CA ALA A 319 -10.52 -7.50 23.50
C ALA A 319 -11.14 -8.30 24.67
N GLU A 320 -11.61 -7.63 25.71
CA GLU A 320 -12.33 -8.28 26.83
C GLU A 320 -13.63 -8.93 26.36
N VAL A 321 -14.43 -8.21 25.57
CA VAL A 321 -15.67 -8.76 24.99
C VAL A 321 -15.38 -9.96 24.10
N ALA A 322 -14.45 -9.83 23.15
CA ALA A 322 -14.11 -10.90 22.22
C ALA A 322 -13.58 -12.16 22.93
N ALA A 323 -12.85 -11.98 24.03
CA ALA A 323 -12.32 -13.09 24.83
C ALA A 323 -13.41 -13.98 25.43
N LEU A 324 -14.58 -13.43 25.79
CA LEU A 324 -15.73 -14.20 26.30
C LEU A 324 -16.23 -15.24 25.29
N PHE A 325 -16.04 -14.97 24.00
CA PHE A 325 -16.46 -15.82 22.89
C PHE A 325 -15.32 -16.58 22.22
N GLY A 326 -14.08 -16.37 22.67
CA GLY A 326 -12.89 -16.97 22.08
C GLY A 326 -12.60 -16.49 20.64
N ALA A 327 -13.06 -15.31 20.26
CA ALA A 327 -12.84 -14.71 18.96
C ALA A 327 -11.45 -14.08 18.87
N TRP A 328 -10.84 -14.13 17.68
CA TRP A 328 -9.58 -13.44 17.37
C TRP A 328 -9.81 -11.93 17.33
N VAL A 329 -8.93 -11.16 17.95
CA VAL A 329 -8.96 -9.69 17.83
C VAL A 329 -7.76 -9.23 17.01
N HIS A 330 -8.04 -8.53 15.93
CA HIS A 330 -7.06 -7.81 15.14
C HIS A 330 -7.24 -6.30 15.30
N VAL A 331 -6.14 -5.59 15.52
CA VAL A 331 -6.12 -4.13 15.55
C VAL A 331 -5.59 -3.60 14.23
N ASP A 332 -6.47 -2.98 13.43
CA ASP A 332 -6.05 -2.19 12.28
C ASP A 332 -5.60 -0.80 12.73
N ALA A 333 -4.29 -0.65 12.91
CA ALA A 333 -3.62 0.61 13.20
C ALA A 333 -2.80 1.12 12.00
N ALA A 334 -3.25 0.81 10.78
CA ALA A 334 -2.50 1.06 9.56
C ALA A 334 -2.03 2.52 9.41
N TYR A 335 -2.87 3.48 9.75
CA TYR A 335 -2.51 4.90 9.73
C TYR A 335 -1.99 5.37 11.08
N ALA A 336 -2.84 5.35 12.08
CA ALA A 336 -2.57 6.01 13.35
C ALA A 336 -1.61 5.24 14.27
N GLY A 337 -1.33 3.97 13.97
CA GLY A 337 -0.28 3.22 14.64
C GLY A 337 1.07 3.91 14.59
N SER A 338 1.39 4.62 13.48
CA SER A 338 2.62 5.40 13.38
C SER A 338 2.72 6.51 14.44
N ALA A 339 1.60 7.12 14.85
CA ALA A 339 1.60 8.14 15.90
C ALA A 339 1.98 7.56 17.27
N CYS A 340 1.71 6.28 17.51
CA CYS A 340 1.98 5.63 18.79
C CYS A 340 3.47 5.42 19.10
N ILE A 341 4.39 5.74 18.16
CA ILE A 341 5.81 5.88 18.50
C ILE A 341 6.05 7.06 19.46
N CYS A 342 5.16 8.07 19.47
CA CYS A 342 5.16 9.19 20.39
C CYS A 342 4.50 8.77 21.71
N PRO A 343 5.15 8.98 22.88
CA PRO A 343 4.61 8.54 24.17
C PRO A 343 3.21 9.04 24.48
N GLU A 344 2.87 10.26 24.06
CA GLU A 344 1.59 10.91 24.29
C GLU A 344 0.40 10.28 23.56
N PHE A 345 0.67 9.48 22.51
CA PHE A 345 -0.39 8.80 21.74
C PHE A 345 -0.46 7.29 22.00
N ARG A 346 0.43 6.73 22.81
CA ARG A 346 0.45 5.29 23.13
C ARG A 346 -0.81 4.79 23.82
N HIS A 347 -1.50 5.66 24.54
CA HIS A 347 -2.76 5.30 25.22
C HIS A 347 -3.83 4.77 24.25
N HIS A 348 -3.76 5.11 22.97
CA HIS A 348 -4.66 4.57 21.95
C HIS A 348 -4.44 3.07 21.68
N LEU A 349 -3.33 2.50 22.13
CA LEU A 349 -3.05 1.05 22.08
C LEU A 349 -3.26 0.35 23.43
N ASN A 350 -3.87 1.01 24.42
CA ASN A 350 -4.14 0.38 25.72
C ASN A 350 -5.01 -0.88 25.53
N GLY A 351 -4.57 -2.02 26.08
CA GLY A 351 -5.22 -3.31 25.90
C GLY A 351 -4.64 -4.16 24.75
N VAL A 352 -3.64 -3.64 24.01
CA VAL A 352 -3.00 -4.39 22.91
C VAL A 352 -2.36 -5.70 23.37
N GLU A 353 -2.01 -5.83 24.66
CA GLU A 353 -1.49 -7.08 25.26
C GLU A 353 -2.49 -8.22 25.24
N ARG A 354 -3.77 -7.94 25.01
CA ARG A 354 -4.88 -8.92 24.99
C ARG A 354 -5.31 -9.32 23.59
N VAL A 355 -4.87 -8.60 22.56
CA VAL A 355 -5.27 -8.90 21.18
C VAL A 355 -4.37 -9.95 20.55
N ASP A 356 -4.84 -10.59 19.48
CA ASP A 356 -4.09 -11.63 18.77
C ASP A 356 -3.13 -11.07 17.72
N SER A 357 -3.48 -9.93 17.12
CA SER A 357 -2.66 -9.31 16.07
C SER A 357 -2.88 -7.80 15.94
N ILE A 358 -1.88 -7.11 15.43
CA ILE A 358 -1.94 -5.68 15.10
C ILE A 358 -1.19 -5.40 13.80
N SER A 359 -1.72 -4.54 12.93
CA SER A 359 -1.06 -4.07 11.73
C SER A 359 -0.80 -2.56 11.75
N VAL A 360 0.40 -2.16 11.34
CA VAL A 360 0.83 -0.77 11.20
C VAL A 360 1.44 -0.60 9.82
N SER A 361 1.14 0.50 9.10
CA SER A 361 1.68 0.74 7.75
C SER A 361 2.65 1.93 7.74
N PRO A 362 3.96 1.71 7.93
CA PRO A 362 4.98 2.76 7.88
C PRO A 362 4.94 3.59 6.59
N HIS A 363 4.50 3.00 5.47
CA HIS A 363 4.36 3.71 4.20
C HIS A 363 3.25 4.76 4.18
N LYS A 364 2.32 4.73 5.17
CA LYS A 364 1.31 5.79 5.30
C LYS A 364 1.86 7.01 6.02
N TRP A 365 2.51 6.82 7.19
CA TRP A 365 2.87 7.95 8.03
C TRP A 365 4.19 7.80 8.82
N LEU A 366 5.14 7.01 8.32
CA LEU A 366 6.45 6.84 8.96
C LEU A 366 7.61 6.91 7.96
N LEU A 367 7.56 7.86 7.01
CA LEU A 367 8.63 8.20 6.06
C LEU A 367 9.19 7.01 5.26
N THR A 368 8.42 5.94 5.16
CA THR A 368 8.79 4.72 4.42
C THR A 368 7.98 4.63 3.14
N CYS A 369 8.62 4.34 1.99
CA CYS A 369 7.89 4.23 0.73
C CYS A 369 7.00 2.98 0.66
N LEU A 370 5.93 3.05 -0.14
CA LEU A 370 5.06 1.93 -0.48
C LEU A 370 5.92 0.84 -1.17
N ASP A 371 5.79 -0.44 -0.87
CA ASP A 371 4.86 -1.09 0.02
C ASP A 371 5.56 -1.54 1.32
N CYS A 372 4.95 -1.26 2.46
CA CYS A 372 5.46 -1.65 3.79
C CYS A 372 4.34 -1.62 4.82
N THR A 373 3.75 -2.77 5.13
CA THR A 373 2.81 -2.97 6.23
C THR A 373 3.37 -4.00 7.18
N CYS A 374 3.58 -3.62 8.43
CA CYS A 374 4.08 -4.48 9.50
C CYS A 374 2.88 -5.13 10.18
N LEU A 375 2.75 -6.44 10.06
CA LEU A 375 1.80 -7.25 10.82
C LEU A 375 2.55 -7.88 11.99
N TYR A 376 2.02 -7.77 13.18
CA TYR A 376 2.48 -8.46 14.38
C TYR A 376 1.41 -9.41 14.88
N VAL A 377 1.83 -10.61 15.32
CA VAL A 377 0.96 -11.63 15.90
C VAL A 377 1.52 -12.13 17.21
N ARG A 378 0.65 -12.41 18.18
CA ARG A 378 1.05 -12.91 19.50
C ARG A 378 1.55 -14.35 19.48
N ASP A 379 1.09 -15.15 18.52
CA ASP A 379 1.55 -16.51 18.23
C ASP A 379 1.72 -16.68 16.72
N ALA A 380 2.97 -16.69 16.28
CA ALA A 380 3.34 -16.81 14.86
C ALA A 380 2.91 -18.14 14.24
N ARG A 381 2.85 -19.22 15.04
CA ARG A 381 2.42 -20.54 14.57
C ARG A 381 0.98 -20.53 14.09
N ARG A 382 0.11 -19.67 14.64
CA ARG A 382 -1.28 -19.56 14.18
C ARG A 382 -1.39 -19.06 12.73
N LEU A 383 -0.41 -18.30 12.24
CA LEU A 383 -0.32 -17.96 10.81
C LEU A 383 0.26 -19.13 10.01
N SER A 384 1.39 -19.67 10.42
CA SER A 384 2.04 -20.76 9.68
C SER A 384 1.16 -21.99 9.58
N ASP A 385 0.44 -22.39 10.61
CA ASP A 385 -0.51 -23.53 10.58
C ASP A 385 -1.58 -23.40 9.46
N SER A 386 -1.81 -22.21 8.94
CA SER A 386 -2.82 -21.93 7.91
C SER A 386 -2.24 -21.54 6.56
N MET A 387 -0.95 -21.16 6.51
CA MET A 387 -0.31 -20.61 5.31
C MET A 387 0.86 -21.46 4.83
N GLU A 388 1.40 -22.35 5.66
CA GLU A 388 2.64 -23.06 5.34
C GLU A 388 2.50 -23.92 4.08
N THR A 389 3.60 -23.97 3.35
CA THR A 389 3.82 -24.93 2.27
C THR A 389 5.23 -25.48 2.41
N ASN A 390 5.34 -26.81 2.45
CA ASN A 390 6.60 -27.49 2.76
C ASN A 390 6.99 -28.54 1.69
N PRO A 391 7.14 -28.13 0.41
CA PRO A 391 7.61 -29.04 -0.63
C PRO A 391 9.09 -29.38 -0.39
N GLU A 392 9.53 -30.54 -0.87
CA GLU A 392 10.87 -31.08 -0.63
C GLU A 392 12.00 -30.11 -1.00
N TYR A 393 11.84 -29.36 -2.09
CA TYR A 393 12.87 -28.41 -2.55
C TYR A 393 13.02 -27.15 -1.67
N LEU A 394 12.14 -26.91 -0.70
CA LEU A 394 12.23 -25.80 0.26
C LEU A 394 12.77 -26.24 1.63
N LYS A 395 12.90 -27.55 1.89
CA LYS A 395 13.43 -28.05 3.14
C LYS A 395 14.91 -27.74 3.28
N ASN A 396 15.32 -27.38 4.48
CA ASN A 396 16.70 -27.10 4.80
C ASN A 396 16.95 -27.22 6.31
N ASP A 397 18.18 -27.50 6.68
CA ASP A 397 18.59 -27.77 8.07
C ASP A 397 18.27 -26.61 9.02
N ALA A 398 18.37 -25.35 8.57
CA ALA A 398 18.09 -24.19 9.40
C ALA A 398 16.60 -24.10 9.77
N THR A 399 15.69 -24.41 8.84
CA THR A 399 14.25 -24.46 9.09
C THR A 399 13.90 -25.65 9.99
N ASP A 400 14.48 -26.82 9.70
CA ASP A 400 14.21 -28.07 10.43
C ASP A 400 14.70 -28.01 11.90
N SER A 401 15.75 -27.22 12.18
CA SER A 401 16.22 -26.98 13.57
C SER A 401 15.21 -26.19 14.41
N GLY A 402 14.27 -25.48 13.79
CA GLY A 402 13.33 -24.60 14.47
C GLY A 402 13.92 -23.26 14.97
N GLU A 403 15.19 -22.98 14.67
CA GLU A 403 15.87 -21.75 15.09
C GLU A 403 15.49 -20.53 14.25
N VAL A 404 15.03 -20.74 13.01
CA VAL A 404 14.65 -19.69 12.07
C VAL A 404 13.17 -19.71 11.75
N THR A 405 12.67 -18.61 11.17
CA THR A 405 11.31 -18.50 10.65
C THR A 405 11.39 -18.31 9.15
N ASP A 406 10.71 -19.17 8.41
CA ASP A 406 10.51 -18.95 6.98
C ASP A 406 9.30 -18.05 6.79
N LEU A 407 9.56 -16.81 6.42
CA LEU A 407 8.51 -15.78 6.33
C LEU A 407 7.47 -16.06 5.22
N LYS A 408 7.77 -16.97 4.26
CA LYS A 408 6.79 -17.45 3.30
C LYS A 408 5.55 -18.07 3.94
N ASP A 409 5.70 -18.65 5.13
CA ASP A 409 4.64 -19.35 5.87
C ASP A 409 3.77 -18.42 6.70
N MET A 410 3.98 -17.10 6.62
CA MET A 410 3.19 -16.08 7.31
C MET A 410 2.44 -15.14 6.33
N GLN A 411 2.42 -15.47 5.05
CA GLN A 411 1.81 -14.66 3.98
C GLN A 411 1.18 -15.53 2.88
N VAL A 412 0.45 -14.89 1.95
CA VAL A 412 -0.21 -15.59 0.84
C VAL A 412 0.80 -16.05 -0.23
N GLY A 413 1.73 -15.18 -0.61
CA GLY A 413 2.70 -15.46 -1.67
C GLY A 413 3.95 -16.14 -1.13
N VAL A 414 4.52 -17.09 -1.89
CA VAL A 414 5.81 -17.71 -1.51
C VAL A 414 6.97 -16.76 -1.74
N GLY A 415 7.02 -16.09 -2.91
CA GLY A 415 8.05 -15.11 -3.24
C GLY A 415 7.92 -13.83 -2.39
N ARG A 416 9.07 -13.26 -1.97
CA ARG A 416 9.14 -12.08 -1.11
C ARG A 416 10.18 -11.09 -1.58
N ARG A 417 9.86 -9.79 -1.52
CA ARG A 417 10.83 -8.70 -1.70
C ARG A 417 11.57 -8.42 -0.38
N PHE A 418 12.76 -7.85 -0.48
CA PHE A 418 13.55 -7.42 0.68
C PHE A 418 13.02 -6.08 1.26
N ARG A 419 11.78 -6.07 1.78
CA ARG A 419 11.13 -4.86 2.32
C ARG A 419 11.75 -4.36 3.63
N GLY A 420 12.34 -5.24 4.42
CA GLY A 420 12.97 -4.89 5.71
C GLY A 420 14.08 -3.85 5.58
N LEU A 421 14.81 -3.84 4.45
CA LEU A 421 15.93 -2.92 4.24
C LEU A 421 15.49 -1.45 4.28
N LYS A 422 14.43 -1.06 3.56
CA LYS A 422 13.96 0.34 3.55
C LYS A 422 13.45 0.81 4.91
N LEU A 423 12.73 -0.05 5.63
CA LEU A 423 12.25 0.27 6.97
C LEU A 423 13.43 0.46 7.95
N TRP A 424 14.40 -0.45 7.91
CA TRP A 424 15.61 -0.33 8.72
C TRP A 424 16.40 0.94 8.41
N MET A 425 16.60 1.27 7.12
CA MET A 425 17.30 2.48 6.71
C MET A 425 16.61 3.75 7.20
N VAL A 426 15.28 3.82 7.15
CA VAL A 426 14.50 4.95 7.67
C VAL A 426 14.75 5.12 9.18
N MET A 427 14.53 4.06 9.96
CA MET A 427 14.71 4.10 11.41
C MET A 427 16.16 4.39 11.81
N ARG A 428 17.12 3.80 11.10
CA ARG A 428 18.56 3.97 11.38
C ARG A 428 19.08 5.36 11.03
N THR A 429 18.59 5.93 9.92
CA THR A 429 19.03 7.23 9.41
C THR A 429 18.43 8.39 10.19
N TYR A 430 17.11 8.34 10.43
CA TYR A 430 16.41 9.46 11.09
C TYR A 430 16.34 9.32 12.60
N GLY A 431 16.37 8.10 13.12
CA GLY A 431 16.24 7.83 14.55
C GLY A 431 14.87 8.19 15.10
N THR A 432 14.62 7.79 16.34
CA THR A 432 13.32 7.97 17.00
C THR A 432 12.91 9.44 17.11
N ALA A 433 13.86 10.33 17.45
CA ALA A 433 13.55 11.73 17.71
C ALA A 433 12.96 12.45 16.47
N LYS A 434 13.60 12.29 15.29
CA LYS A 434 13.12 12.92 14.06
C LYS A 434 11.80 12.31 13.56
N LEU A 435 11.62 11.00 13.74
CA LEU A 435 10.34 10.34 13.39
C LEU A 435 9.20 10.86 14.27
N GLN A 436 9.44 11.04 15.57
CA GLN A 436 8.46 11.65 16.47
C GLN A 436 8.21 13.13 16.16
N GLU A 437 9.24 13.88 15.81
CA GLU A 437 9.13 15.29 15.41
C GLU A 437 8.24 15.43 14.17
N HIS A 438 8.44 14.61 13.14
CA HIS A 438 7.59 14.57 11.94
C HIS A 438 6.11 14.34 12.32
N ILE A 439 5.80 13.33 13.10
CA ILE A 439 4.42 13.03 13.56
C ILE A 439 3.81 14.23 14.31
N ARG A 440 4.56 14.83 15.25
CA ARG A 440 4.11 15.98 16.03
C ARG A 440 3.86 17.22 15.18
N SER A 441 4.73 17.45 14.20
CA SER A 441 4.59 18.57 13.25
C SER A 441 3.30 18.44 12.44
N ASP A 442 3.00 17.27 11.90
CA ASP A 442 1.79 17.04 11.14
C ASP A 442 0.53 17.20 11.99
N ILE A 443 0.55 16.70 13.23
CA ILE A 443 -0.55 16.88 14.18
C ILE A 443 -0.74 18.36 14.54
N ALA A 444 0.35 19.12 14.71
CA ALA A 444 0.27 20.55 14.98
C ALA A 444 -0.32 21.33 13.80
N MET A 445 0.06 21.01 12.56
CA MET A 445 -0.52 21.58 11.34
C MET A 445 -2.01 21.25 11.20
N ALA A 446 -2.42 20.02 11.50
CA ALA A 446 -3.84 19.64 11.50
C ALA A 446 -4.64 20.38 12.58
N LYS A 447 -4.05 20.57 13.77
CA LYS A 447 -4.66 21.39 14.84
C LYS A 447 -4.83 22.85 14.42
N MET A 448 -3.83 23.40 13.74
CA MET A 448 -3.93 24.75 13.17
C MET A 448 -5.07 24.82 12.14
N PHE A 449 -5.16 23.87 11.21
CA PHE A 449 -6.25 23.82 10.23
C PHE A 449 -7.62 23.73 10.90
N GLU A 450 -7.78 22.88 11.92
CA GLU A 450 -9.00 22.80 12.72
C GLU A 450 -9.38 24.17 13.32
N GLY A 451 -8.40 24.91 13.85
CA GLY A 451 -8.60 26.28 14.35
C GLY A 451 -9.09 27.25 13.29
N LEU A 452 -8.55 27.17 12.08
CA LEU A 452 -8.97 27.99 10.94
C LEU A 452 -10.41 27.67 10.52
N VAL A 453 -10.78 26.38 10.47
CA VAL A 453 -12.16 25.94 10.16
C VAL A 453 -13.13 26.46 11.22
N ARG A 454 -12.82 26.31 12.52
CA ARG A 454 -13.68 26.78 13.63
C ARG A 454 -13.88 28.29 13.66
N ALA A 455 -12.92 29.07 13.14
CA ALA A 455 -13.00 30.50 13.05
C ALA A 455 -13.96 31.00 11.95
N ASP A 456 -14.35 30.16 11.01
CA ASP A 456 -15.29 30.51 9.93
C ASP A 456 -16.68 29.93 10.21
N HIS A 457 -17.65 30.79 10.49
CA HIS A 457 -19.01 30.41 10.87
C HIS A 457 -19.78 29.58 9.85
N ARG A 458 -19.34 29.54 8.59
CA ARG A 458 -19.95 28.75 7.51
C ARG A 458 -19.65 27.26 7.61
N PHE A 459 -18.59 26.89 8.33
CA PHE A 459 -18.13 25.51 8.44
C PHE A 459 -18.37 24.95 9.84
N GLU A 460 -18.35 23.63 9.91
CA GLU A 460 -18.35 22.88 11.18
C GLU A 460 -17.34 21.77 11.15
N ILE A 461 -16.82 21.40 12.32
CA ILE A 461 -16.06 20.17 12.55
C ILE A 461 -17.07 19.08 12.89
N VAL A 462 -17.05 17.98 12.12
CA VAL A 462 -18.08 16.92 12.23
C VAL A 462 -17.76 15.92 13.33
N VAL A 463 -16.48 15.61 13.51
CA VAL A 463 -15.99 14.69 14.55
C VAL A 463 -14.80 15.31 15.26
N PRO A 464 -14.53 14.95 16.52
CA PRO A 464 -13.31 15.39 17.20
C PRO A 464 -12.07 15.05 16.36
N ARG A 465 -11.14 16.02 16.26
CA ARG A 465 -9.90 15.76 15.55
C ARG A 465 -9.04 14.78 16.34
N ASN A 466 -8.77 13.64 15.76
CA ASN A 466 -7.74 12.72 16.22
C ASN A 466 -6.55 12.77 15.25
N PHE A 467 -5.33 12.75 15.77
CA PHE A 467 -4.10 12.74 14.99
C PHE A 467 -4.02 13.91 13.97
N ALA A 468 -3.66 13.62 12.72
CA ALA A 468 -3.40 14.64 11.70
C ALA A 468 -4.47 14.71 10.59
N MET A 469 -5.70 14.31 10.88
CA MET A 469 -6.84 14.43 9.95
C MET A 469 -7.97 15.24 10.56
N VAL A 470 -8.53 16.17 9.77
CA VAL A 470 -9.68 17.01 10.14
C VAL A 470 -10.86 16.68 9.24
N CYS A 471 -12.00 16.35 9.86
CA CYS A 471 -13.27 16.11 9.20
C CYS A 471 -14.16 17.35 9.36
N PHE A 472 -14.45 18.05 8.27
CA PHE A 472 -15.19 19.29 8.28
C PHE A 472 -16.19 19.36 7.12
N ARG A 473 -17.12 20.33 7.18
CA ARG A 473 -18.07 20.59 6.10
C ARG A 473 -18.64 21.99 6.17
N ILE A 474 -19.20 22.48 5.06
CA ILE A 474 -20.16 23.59 5.08
C ILE A 474 -21.37 23.09 5.86
N LYS A 475 -21.78 23.80 6.89
CA LYS A 475 -22.91 23.43 7.74
C LYS A 475 -24.25 23.91 7.17
N ALA A 476 -25.29 23.15 7.40
CA ALA A 476 -26.65 23.63 7.20
C ALA A 476 -26.94 24.82 8.12
N SER A 477 -27.42 25.92 7.59
CA SER A 477 -27.76 27.12 8.36
C SER A 477 -28.81 28.00 7.66
N GLY A 478 -29.67 28.66 8.41
CA GLY A 478 -30.75 29.48 7.86
C GLY A 478 -31.74 28.66 7.03
N ALA A 479 -31.88 28.98 5.74
CA ALA A 479 -32.76 28.28 4.82
C ALA A 479 -32.09 27.04 4.15
N MET A 480 -30.80 26.79 4.38
CA MET A 480 -30.07 25.66 3.82
C MET A 480 -30.37 24.37 4.59
N THR A 481 -30.99 23.38 3.94
CA THR A 481 -31.24 22.06 4.52
C THR A 481 -29.97 21.20 4.56
N GLU A 482 -30.00 20.06 5.25
CA GLU A 482 -28.87 19.12 5.27
C GLU A 482 -28.53 18.57 3.89
N GLU A 483 -29.55 18.27 3.05
CA GLU A 483 -29.37 17.81 1.68
C GLU A 483 -28.68 18.89 0.80
N HIS A 484 -29.07 20.14 0.95
CA HIS A 484 -28.42 21.25 0.25
C HIS A 484 -26.96 21.45 0.74
N ALA A 485 -26.72 21.29 2.05
CA ALA A 485 -25.37 21.36 2.58
C ALA A 485 -24.50 20.21 2.07
N ASP A 486 -25.03 18.99 1.96
CA ASP A 486 -24.33 17.84 1.38
C ASP A 486 -23.95 18.10 -0.07
N GLU A 487 -24.88 18.62 -0.89
CA GLU A 487 -24.57 18.96 -2.28
C GLU A 487 -23.53 20.11 -2.36
N ALA A 488 -23.65 21.15 -1.54
CA ALA A 488 -22.67 22.24 -1.46
C ALA A 488 -21.26 21.71 -1.16
N ASN A 489 -21.13 20.72 -0.27
CA ASN A 489 -19.85 20.09 0.05
C ASN A 489 -19.29 19.26 -1.12
N ARG A 490 -20.14 18.55 -1.88
CA ARG A 490 -19.70 17.84 -3.11
C ARG A 490 -19.19 18.83 -4.16
N VAL A 491 -19.93 19.91 -4.40
CA VAL A 491 -19.58 20.97 -5.35
C VAL A 491 -18.30 21.67 -4.92
N LEU A 492 -18.16 22.04 -3.64
CA LEU A 492 -16.95 22.64 -3.10
C LEU A 492 -15.72 21.78 -3.39
N MET A 493 -15.78 20.48 -3.03
CA MET A 493 -14.68 19.55 -3.27
C MET A 493 -14.36 19.45 -4.77
N LYS A 494 -15.38 19.30 -5.63
CA LYS A 494 -15.19 19.18 -7.07
C LYS A 494 -14.51 20.42 -7.65
N ASN A 495 -14.98 21.63 -7.28
CA ASN A 495 -14.44 22.89 -7.77
C ASN A 495 -12.99 23.11 -7.26
N LEU A 496 -12.73 22.79 -5.99
CA LEU A 496 -11.38 22.87 -5.41
C LEU A 496 -10.42 21.95 -6.13
N ASN A 497 -10.77 20.68 -6.26
CA ASN A 497 -9.92 19.65 -6.90
C ASN A 497 -9.65 19.97 -8.38
N LYS A 498 -10.64 20.55 -9.08
CA LYS A 498 -10.49 21.01 -10.48
C LYS A 498 -9.43 22.09 -10.67
N THR A 499 -9.09 22.82 -9.61
CA THR A 499 -8.02 23.84 -9.69
C THR A 499 -6.64 23.24 -9.91
N GLY A 500 -6.43 21.95 -9.59
CA GLY A 500 -5.11 21.31 -9.53
C GLY A 500 -4.18 21.83 -8.42
N LYS A 501 -4.60 22.85 -7.64
CA LYS A 501 -3.77 23.52 -6.62
C LYS A 501 -3.80 22.83 -5.26
N ALA A 502 -4.83 22.04 -4.99
CA ALA A 502 -4.93 21.19 -3.81
C ALA A 502 -5.83 20.00 -4.12
N TYR A 503 -5.65 18.90 -3.42
CA TYR A 503 -6.51 17.73 -3.54
C TYR A 503 -7.00 17.31 -2.16
N ILE A 504 -8.34 17.30 -1.98
CA ILE A 504 -9.04 16.80 -0.79
C ILE A 504 -10.01 15.68 -1.19
N ALA A 505 -10.40 14.86 -0.22
CA ALA A 505 -11.38 13.80 -0.40
C ALA A 505 -12.61 14.03 0.49
N HIS A 506 -13.68 13.29 0.23
CA HIS A 506 -14.86 13.25 1.08
C HIS A 506 -15.15 11.83 1.56
N THR A 507 -16.03 11.75 2.53
CA THR A 507 -16.60 10.50 3.04
C THR A 507 -18.04 10.75 3.50
N VAL A 508 -18.69 9.69 3.96
CA VAL A 508 -19.99 9.78 4.63
C VAL A 508 -19.81 9.41 6.10
N VAL A 509 -20.23 10.30 7.00
CA VAL A 509 -20.23 10.05 8.45
C VAL A 509 -21.60 10.48 9.00
N GLY A 510 -22.31 9.57 9.67
CA GLY A 510 -23.64 9.84 10.18
C GLY A 510 -24.62 10.29 9.10
N HIS A 511 -24.59 9.66 7.94
CA HIS A 511 -25.39 9.96 6.74
C HIS A 511 -25.14 11.36 6.11
N ARG A 512 -24.11 12.09 6.54
CA ARG A 512 -23.73 13.41 6.01
C ARG A 512 -22.46 13.33 5.18
N ILE A 513 -22.37 14.17 4.14
CA ILE A 513 -21.14 14.38 3.37
C ILE A 513 -20.16 15.20 4.18
N VAL A 514 -18.97 14.64 4.36
CA VAL A 514 -17.90 15.23 5.16
C VAL A 514 -16.63 15.32 4.32
N LEU A 515 -16.03 16.48 4.31
CA LEU A 515 -14.73 16.72 3.68
C LEU A 515 -13.62 16.27 4.63
N ARG A 516 -12.63 15.57 4.10
CA ARG A 516 -11.48 15.09 4.85
C ARG A 516 -10.24 15.86 4.41
N PHE A 517 -9.53 16.40 5.39
CA PHE A 517 -8.26 17.09 5.21
C PHE A 517 -7.20 16.35 6.05
N ALA A 518 -6.35 15.57 5.36
CA ALA A 518 -5.32 14.77 5.98
C ALA A 518 -3.95 15.43 5.76
N VAL A 519 -3.24 15.70 6.85
CA VAL A 519 -1.88 16.23 6.85
C VAL A 519 -0.90 15.05 7.02
N GLY A 520 0.25 15.06 6.33
CA GLY A 520 1.24 14.00 6.49
C GLY A 520 2.12 13.74 5.27
N SER A 521 2.00 14.51 4.17
CA SER A 521 2.97 14.43 3.07
C SER A 521 4.36 14.86 3.56
N SER A 522 5.41 14.15 3.14
CA SER A 522 6.79 14.37 3.59
C SER A 522 7.33 15.78 3.30
N LEU A 523 6.70 16.53 2.38
CA LEU A 523 7.07 17.90 2.00
C LEU A 523 6.14 18.97 2.57
N GLN A 524 5.16 18.60 3.41
CA GLN A 524 4.19 19.56 3.93
C GLN A 524 4.80 20.49 4.98
N GLU A 525 4.42 21.76 4.86
CA GLU A 525 4.74 22.84 5.78
C GLU A 525 3.46 23.62 6.12
N GLU A 526 3.50 24.41 7.18
CA GLU A 526 2.38 25.24 7.62
C GLU A 526 1.81 26.15 6.50
N ARG A 527 2.69 26.68 5.64
CA ARG A 527 2.29 27.55 4.52
C ARG A 527 1.36 26.84 3.52
N HIS A 528 1.56 25.54 3.30
CA HIS A 528 0.71 24.76 2.39
C HIS A 528 -0.69 24.57 2.97
N VAL A 529 -0.78 24.28 4.27
CA VAL A 529 -2.06 24.16 4.99
C VAL A 529 -2.83 25.48 4.99
N ARG A 530 -2.15 26.62 5.21
CA ARG A 530 -2.77 27.94 5.13
C ARG A 530 -3.23 28.28 3.71
N SER A 531 -2.41 28.00 2.71
CA SER A 531 -2.76 28.23 1.30
C SER A 531 -3.97 27.40 0.87
N ALA A 532 -4.04 26.14 1.30
CA ALA A 532 -5.19 25.28 1.05
C ALA A 532 -6.47 25.83 1.70
N TRP A 533 -6.38 26.36 2.95
CA TRP A 533 -7.52 26.99 3.59
C TRP A 533 -8.00 28.25 2.85
N GLU A 534 -7.09 29.12 2.40
CA GLU A 534 -7.46 30.29 1.59
C GLU A 534 -8.14 29.88 0.27
N LEU A 535 -7.67 28.80 -0.35
CA LEU A 535 -8.30 28.24 -1.55
C LEU A 535 -9.71 27.73 -1.25
N ILE A 536 -9.91 27.03 -0.13
CA ILE A 536 -11.24 26.56 0.31
C ILE A 536 -12.18 27.75 0.51
N LYS A 537 -11.76 28.78 1.25
CA LYS A 537 -12.56 29.99 1.48
C LYS A 537 -12.93 30.71 0.19
N SER A 538 -11.96 30.93 -0.68
CA SER A 538 -12.19 31.64 -1.94
C SER A 538 -13.13 30.88 -2.89
N THR A 539 -13.02 29.54 -2.91
CA THR A 539 -13.91 28.67 -3.69
C THR A 539 -15.32 28.72 -3.13
N THR A 540 -15.47 28.66 -1.79
CA THR A 540 -16.77 28.79 -1.12
C THR A 540 -17.42 30.13 -1.39
N ASN A 541 -16.65 31.24 -1.33
CA ASN A 541 -17.17 32.59 -1.64
C ASN A 541 -17.75 32.65 -3.07
N LYS A 542 -17.06 32.11 -4.06
CA LYS A 542 -17.54 32.08 -5.45
C LYS A 542 -18.86 31.31 -5.57
N MET A 543 -18.93 30.13 -4.95
CA MET A 543 -20.14 29.30 -4.98
C MET A 543 -21.36 29.95 -4.31
N MET A 544 -21.15 30.82 -3.30
CA MET A 544 -22.24 31.51 -2.60
C MET A 544 -22.70 32.77 -3.33
N MET A 545 -21.96 33.25 -4.33
CA MET A 545 -22.33 34.37 -5.18
C MET A 545 -23.06 33.97 -6.44
N GLU A 546 -22.92 32.73 -6.87
CA GLU A 546 -23.62 32.09 -7.97
C GLU A 546 -24.98 31.52 -7.51
#